data_1cd0ae961c9c175b03e243d16fe541e2
#
_entry.id   1cd0ae961c9c175b03e243d16fe541e2
#
_cell.length_a   1.000
_cell.length_b   1.000
_cell.length_c   1.000
_cell.angle_alpha   90.00
_cell.angle_beta   90.00
_cell.angle_gamma   90.00
#
_symmetry.space_group_name_H-M   'P 1'
#
loop_
_entity.id
_entity.type
_entity.pdbx_description
1 polymer ?
#
loop_
_entity_poly.entity_id
_entity_poly.type
_entity_poly.pdbx_seq_one_letter_code
_entity_poly.pdbx_strand_id
1 'polypeptide(L)'
;AAFGSNPTFLISAGGFHPRFKEIPSDIPMPFDRVGASFDIGPIGVAFKGYFAITSATIQAGSDLRMWADIGIASIEGGYGFDAICYLVPKFYFEVDLHAYLAIHVFGSDFASIHLDGLLAGPGRWHVAGRASVHTPWPLPDFTLSIDEAWGTDRDTPQITVDIAAELQKEIGKTANWSAQLPKGGNGYLTLADIKAGGAVLAHPLGSLLFQQKLV
;
A
#
# COMPACT_ATOMS: atom_id res chain seq x y z
N ALA A 1 9.23 12.74 4.06
CA ALA A 1 8.74 13.57 2.95
C ALA A 1 9.85 14.54 2.54
N ALA A 2 10.12 14.67 1.25
CA ALA A 2 11.03 15.67 0.69
C ALA A 2 10.20 16.71 -0.07
N PHE A 3 10.57 17.97 0.11
CA PHE A 3 9.94 19.13 -0.51
C PHE A 3 10.94 19.80 -1.46
N GLY A 4 10.50 20.32 -2.59
CA GLY A 4 11.37 20.99 -3.58
C GLY A 4 10.96 20.68 -5.01
N SER A 5 11.91 20.69 -5.93
CA SER A 5 11.68 20.44 -7.37
C SER A 5 11.21 19.01 -7.68
N ASN A 6 11.51 18.05 -6.78
CA ASN A 6 11.01 16.67 -6.83
C ASN A 6 10.43 16.27 -5.45
N PRO A 7 9.19 16.67 -5.14
CA PRO A 7 8.59 16.32 -3.88
C PRO A 7 8.36 14.82 -3.80
N THR A 8 8.89 14.18 -2.77
CA THR A 8 8.69 12.77 -2.50
C THR A 8 7.95 12.58 -1.18
N PHE A 9 6.91 11.78 -1.23
CA PHE A 9 6.15 11.35 -0.07
C PHE A 9 6.30 9.84 0.06
N LEU A 10 6.64 9.39 1.25
CA LEU A 10 6.82 7.98 1.54
C LEU A 10 6.50 7.71 3.00
N ILE A 11 5.57 6.80 3.24
CA ILE A 11 5.25 6.22 4.56
C ILE A 11 5.31 4.72 4.42
N SER A 12 5.97 4.03 5.35
CA SER A 12 6.02 2.58 5.37
C SER A 12 6.01 2.06 6.80
N ALA A 13 5.35 0.92 6.97
CA ALA A 13 5.44 0.05 8.14
C ALA A 13 5.80 -1.36 7.65
N GLY A 14 6.92 -1.91 8.10
CA GLY A 14 7.39 -3.24 7.68
C GLY A 14 8.02 -3.29 6.30
N GLY A 15 8.38 -2.14 5.70
CA GLY A 15 9.11 -2.07 4.43
C GLY A 15 8.23 -1.91 3.21
N PHE A 16 8.71 -2.41 2.08
CA PHE A 16 8.14 -2.19 0.76
C PHE A 16 7.95 -3.50 -0.01
N HIS A 17 7.19 -3.42 -1.09
CA HIS A 17 7.04 -4.50 -2.06
C HIS A 17 8.42 -4.96 -2.59
N PRO A 18 8.69 -6.26 -2.73
CA PRO A 18 10.01 -6.77 -3.15
C PRO A 18 10.52 -6.20 -4.49
N ARG A 19 9.61 -5.88 -5.40
CA ARG A 19 9.93 -5.30 -6.72
C ARG A 19 10.02 -3.76 -6.72
N PHE A 20 9.71 -3.10 -5.60
CA PHE A 20 9.80 -1.64 -5.51
C PHE A 20 11.25 -1.19 -5.36
N LYS A 21 11.75 -0.36 -6.29
CA LYS A 21 13.16 0.07 -6.36
C LYS A 21 13.36 1.56 -6.08
N GLU A 22 12.29 2.33 -6.04
CA GLU A 22 12.36 3.80 -5.91
C GLU A 22 12.48 4.24 -4.44
N ILE A 23 13.31 3.54 -3.67
CA ILE A 23 13.56 3.86 -2.28
C ILE A 23 14.73 4.86 -2.23
N PRO A 24 14.56 6.03 -1.57
CA PRO A 24 15.65 6.97 -1.38
C PRO A 24 16.86 6.32 -0.69
N SER A 25 18.06 6.64 -1.16
CA SER A 25 19.30 6.01 -0.69
C SER A 25 19.69 6.36 0.75
N ASP A 26 19.09 7.41 1.31
CA ASP A 26 19.25 7.84 2.70
C ASP A 26 18.41 7.04 3.69
N ILE A 27 17.53 6.17 3.18
CA ILE A 27 16.71 5.29 4.01
C ILE A 27 17.47 3.98 4.27
N PRO A 28 17.72 3.62 5.54
CA PRO A 28 18.44 2.40 5.85
C PRO A 28 17.67 1.14 5.42
N MET A 29 18.35 0.23 4.77
CA MET A 29 17.83 -1.07 4.32
C MET A 29 18.67 -2.20 4.95
N PRO A 30 18.11 -3.40 5.16
CA PRO A 30 16.74 -3.83 4.89
C PRO A 30 15.76 -3.40 6.00
N PHE A 31 14.45 -3.39 5.65
CA PHE A 31 13.39 -3.25 6.64
C PHE A 31 12.90 -4.61 7.11
N ASP A 32 12.78 -4.76 8.42
CA ASP A 32 12.08 -5.90 8.99
C ASP A 32 10.57 -5.77 8.78
N ARG A 33 9.93 -6.86 8.37
CA ARG A 33 8.48 -6.95 8.29
C ARG A 33 7.89 -6.82 9.69
N VAL A 34 6.78 -6.10 9.82
CA VAL A 34 6.02 -6.09 11.07
C VAL A 34 5.36 -7.44 11.24
N GLY A 35 5.52 -8.08 12.39
CA GLY A 35 4.95 -9.40 12.59
C GLY A 35 4.94 -9.84 14.03
N ALA A 36 4.35 -11.00 14.24
CA ALA A 36 4.33 -11.69 15.51
C ALA A 36 4.37 -13.21 15.28
N SER A 37 4.91 -13.93 16.25
CA SER A 37 4.89 -15.39 16.27
C SER A 37 4.48 -15.89 17.65
N PHE A 38 3.76 -16.99 17.66
CA PHE A 38 3.28 -17.65 18.86
C PHE A 38 3.52 -19.15 18.75
N ASP A 39 4.06 -19.74 19.80
CA ASP A 39 4.28 -21.18 19.92
C ASP A 39 3.50 -21.71 21.14
N ILE A 40 2.70 -22.75 20.93
CA ILE A 40 1.95 -23.43 21.99
C ILE A 40 2.25 -24.92 21.87
N GLY A 41 3.24 -25.37 22.65
CA GLY A 41 3.73 -26.75 22.57
C GLY A 41 4.26 -27.07 21.16
N PRO A 42 3.75 -28.12 20.51
CA PRO A 42 4.21 -28.51 19.18
C PRO A 42 3.67 -27.66 18.02
N ILE A 43 2.78 -26.71 18.30
CA ILE A 43 2.07 -25.92 17.28
C ILE A 43 2.58 -24.48 17.33
N GLY A 44 2.87 -23.93 16.18
CA GLY A 44 3.25 -22.52 16.05
C GLY A 44 2.52 -21.81 14.91
N VAL A 45 2.43 -20.51 15.04
CA VAL A 45 1.93 -19.61 14.03
C VAL A 45 2.81 -18.36 13.98
N ALA A 46 3.15 -17.92 12.80
CA ALA A 46 3.87 -16.67 12.57
C ALA A 46 3.17 -15.85 11.48
N PHE A 47 3.07 -14.57 11.72
CA PHE A 47 2.56 -13.59 10.76
C PHE A 47 3.61 -12.50 10.54
N LYS A 48 3.79 -12.09 9.29
CA LYS A 48 4.62 -10.95 8.92
C LYS A 48 3.91 -10.15 7.84
N GLY A 49 4.05 -8.84 7.86
CA GLY A 49 3.43 -8.02 6.83
C GLY A 49 4.08 -6.65 6.70
N TYR A 50 3.68 -5.94 5.67
CA TYR A 50 4.06 -4.56 5.42
C TYR A 50 2.93 -3.80 4.76
N PHE A 51 2.99 -2.50 4.92
CA PHE A 51 2.15 -1.56 4.21
C PHE A 51 2.97 -0.30 3.89
N ALA A 52 2.89 0.19 2.66
CA ALA A 52 3.57 1.40 2.26
C ALA A 52 2.73 2.23 1.29
N ILE A 53 2.86 3.55 1.44
CA ILE A 53 2.27 4.53 0.52
C ILE A 53 3.39 5.47 0.09
N THR A 54 3.48 5.68 -1.21
CA THR A 54 4.37 6.69 -1.82
C THR A 54 3.54 7.69 -2.63
N SER A 55 4.20 8.70 -3.18
CA SER A 55 3.55 9.63 -4.12
C SER A 55 2.97 8.95 -5.37
N ALA A 56 3.44 7.75 -5.71
CA ALA A 56 3.10 7.05 -6.95
C ALA A 56 2.49 5.66 -6.73
N THR A 57 2.61 5.07 -5.52
CA THR A 57 2.20 3.68 -5.26
C THR A 57 1.54 3.49 -3.92
N ILE A 58 0.66 2.48 -3.86
CA ILE A 58 0.19 1.86 -2.62
C ILE A 58 0.66 0.41 -2.65
N GLN A 59 1.23 -0.06 -1.54
CA GLN A 59 1.84 -1.38 -1.44
C GLN A 59 1.41 -2.07 -0.17
N ALA A 60 1.15 -3.36 -0.24
CA ALA A 60 0.84 -4.18 0.92
C ALA A 60 1.27 -5.62 0.67
N GLY A 61 1.64 -6.30 1.72
CA GLY A 61 1.90 -7.73 1.66
C GLY A 61 1.86 -8.36 3.02
N SER A 62 1.60 -9.65 3.03
CA SER A 62 1.60 -10.44 4.26
C SER A 62 1.98 -11.88 3.98
N ASP A 63 2.59 -12.50 4.99
CA ASP A 63 2.90 -13.92 5.06
C ASP A 63 2.35 -14.49 6.37
N LEU A 64 1.61 -15.57 6.28
CA LEU A 64 1.19 -16.39 7.40
C LEU A 64 1.86 -17.76 7.27
N ARG A 65 2.49 -18.22 8.33
CA ARG A 65 3.06 -19.55 8.45
C ARG A 65 2.48 -20.24 9.68
N MET A 66 2.11 -21.50 9.53
CA MET A 66 1.65 -22.36 10.60
C MET A 66 2.41 -23.67 10.54
N TRP A 67 2.73 -24.24 11.70
CA TRP A 67 3.41 -25.52 11.80
C TRP A 67 2.95 -26.31 13.01
N ALA A 68 3.05 -27.60 12.89
CA ALA A 68 2.90 -28.52 14.01
C ALA A 68 3.95 -29.63 13.87
N ASP A 69 4.67 -29.90 14.95
CA ASP A 69 5.73 -30.92 15.03
C ASP A 69 5.51 -31.84 16.23
N ILE A 70 5.32 -33.11 15.95
CA ILE A 70 5.17 -34.15 16.97
C ILE A 70 6.39 -35.07 17.05
N GLY A 71 7.52 -34.65 16.47
CA GLY A 71 8.79 -35.37 16.48
C GLY A 71 8.95 -36.40 15.37
N ILE A 72 8.02 -37.33 15.21
CA ILE A 72 8.05 -38.32 14.12
C ILE A 72 7.44 -37.81 12.82
N ALA A 73 6.59 -36.79 12.92
CA ALA A 73 5.96 -36.14 11.78
C ALA A 73 5.78 -34.65 12.06
N SER A 74 5.92 -33.86 11.03
CA SER A 74 5.59 -32.44 11.06
C SER A 74 4.77 -32.06 9.84
N ILE A 75 3.94 -31.05 10.04
CA ILE A 75 3.17 -30.41 8.99
C ILE A 75 3.44 -28.91 9.09
N GLU A 76 3.74 -28.30 7.97
CA GLU A 76 3.79 -26.86 7.88
C GLU A 76 3.03 -26.37 6.67
N GLY A 77 2.46 -25.20 6.80
CA GLY A 77 1.78 -24.55 5.70
C GLY A 77 1.77 -23.05 5.87
N GLY A 78 1.59 -22.38 4.77
CA GLY A 78 1.54 -20.95 4.77
C GLY A 78 0.91 -20.41 3.52
N TYR A 79 0.52 -19.15 3.59
CA TYR A 79 0.11 -18.38 2.44
C TYR A 79 0.52 -16.93 2.62
N GLY A 80 0.74 -16.28 1.50
CA GLY A 80 1.05 -14.88 1.50
C GLY A 80 0.71 -14.21 0.19
N PHE A 81 0.83 -12.91 0.21
CA PHE A 81 0.70 -12.07 -0.97
C PHE A 81 1.61 -10.85 -0.89
N ASP A 82 2.02 -10.38 -2.05
CA ASP A 82 2.67 -9.09 -2.26
C ASP A 82 1.89 -8.31 -3.32
N ALA A 83 1.38 -7.15 -2.96
CA ALA A 83 0.60 -6.31 -3.85
C ALA A 83 1.23 -4.94 -4.01
N ILE A 84 1.30 -4.46 -5.24
CA ILE A 84 1.69 -3.10 -5.58
C ILE A 84 0.69 -2.50 -6.55
N CYS A 85 0.23 -1.32 -6.21
CA CYS A 85 -0.70 -0.54 -7.01
C CYS A 85 0.00 0.76 -7.42
N TYR A 86 0.21 0.96 -8.70
CA TYR A 86 0.72 2.18 -9.30
C TYR A 86 -0.44 3.14 -9.56
N LEU A 87 -0.34 4.36 -9.07
CA LEU A 87 -1.35 5.40 -9.22
C LEU A 87 -1.05 6.30 -10.41
N VAL A 88 0.22 6.50 -10.70
CA VAL A 88 0.73 7.35 -11.79
C VAL A 88 1.87 6.64 -12.52
N PRO A 89 2.08 6.89 -13.82
CA PRO A 89 1.30 7.74 -14.71
C PRO A 89 -0.05 7.14 -15.12
N LYS A 90 -0.22 5.82 -14.98
CA LYS A 90 -1.45 5.06 -15.25
C LYS A 90 -1.74 4.15 -14.08
N PHE A 91 -3.00 4.03 -13.70
CA PHE A 91 -3.42 3.07 -12.70
C PHE A 91 -3.14 1.64 -13.19
N TYR A 92 -2.37 0.90 -12.40
CA TYR A 92 -2.01 -0.48 -12.67
C TYR A 92 -1.69 -1.17 -11.36
N PHE A 93 -2.05 -2.44 -11.23
CA PHE A 93 -1.67 -3.21 -10.05
C PHE A 93 -1.12 -4.58 -10.42
N GLU A 94 -0.31 -5.10 -9.54
CA GLU A 94 0.18 -6.47 -9.54
C GLU A 94 -0.01 -7.06 -8.15
N VAL A 95 -0.44 -8.31 -8.11
CA VAL A 95 -0.57 -9.09 -6.88
C VAL A 95 0.08 -10.44 -7.13
N ASP A 96 1.14 -10.73 -6.40
CA ASP A 96 1.73 -12.06 -6.30
C ASP A 96 1.08 -12.79 -5.12
N LEU A 97 0.72 -14.03 -5.34
CA LEU A 97 0.12 -14.92 -4.35
C LEU A 97 0.99 -16.16 -4.23
N HIS A 98 1.20 -16.64 -3.03
CA HIS A 98 1.85 -17.91 -2.79
C HIS A 98 1.17 -18.65 -1.64
N ALA A 99 1.12 -19.96 -1.75
CA ALA A 99 0.67 -20.83 -0.67
C ALA A 99 1.41 -22.16 -0.75
N TYR A 100 1.65 -22.77 0.38
CA TYR A 100 2.24 -24.08 0.46
C TYR A 100 1.70 -24.87 1.63
N LEU A 101 1.76 -26.17 1.49
CA LEU A 101 1.53 -27.15 2.54
C LEU A 101 2.56 -28.27 2.37
N ALA A 102 3.27 -28.61 3.42
CA ALA A 102 4.26 -29.68 3.41
C ALA A 102 4.05 -30.60 4.63
N ILE A 103 4.23 -31.88 4.39
CA ILE A 103 4.18 -32.94 5.41
C ILE A 103 5.52 -33.65 5.37
N HIS A 104 6.18 -33.75 6.53
CA HIS A 104 7.42 -34.46 6.72
C HIS A 104 7.20 -35.63 7.64
N VAL A 105 7.80 -36.76 7.34
CA VAL A 105 7.75 -37.98 8.17
C VAL A 105 9.17 -38.49 8.34
N PHE A 106 9.59 -38.68 9.58
CA PHE A 106 10.96 -39.04 9.94
C PHE A 106 12.04 -38.13 9.33
N GLY A 107 11.73 -36.83 9.22
CA GLY A 107 12.64 -35.80 8.67
C GLY A 107 12.77 -35.80 7.15
N SER A 108 11.99 -36.61 6.44
CA SER A 108 11.94 -36.62 4.98
C SER A 108 10.64 -36.01 4.46
N ASP A 109 10.69 -35.38 3.31
CA ASP A 109 9.52 -34.86 2.61
C ASP A 109 8.61 -36.03 2.21
N PHE A 110 7.41 -36.03 2.77
CA PHE A 110 6.43 -37.06 2.46
C PHE A 110 5.46 -36.61 1.35
N ALA A 111 4.92 -35.44 1.48
CA ALA A 111 4.03 -34.82 0.48
C ALA A 111 4.07 -33.32 0.60
N SER A 112 3.95 -32.62 -0.52
CA SER A 112 3.81 -31.16 -0.50
C SER A 112 2.98 -30.61 -1.66
N ILE A 113 2.39 -29.44 -1.43
CA ILE A 113 1.68 -28.65 -2.43
C ILE A 113 2.25 -27.24 -2.38
N HIS A 114 2.60 -26.70 -3.52
CA HIS A 114 3.02 -25.32 -3.70
C HIS A 114 2.16 -24.66 -4.76
N LEU A 115 1.68 -23.48 -4.47
CA LEU A 115 0.86 -22.66 -5.34
C LEU A 115 1.51 -21.28 -5.46
N ASP A 116 1.76 -20.86 -6.67
CA ASP A 116 2.22 -19.52 -7.00
C ASP A 116 1.25 -18.90 -8.00
N GLY A 117 0.92 -17.64 -7.84
CA GLY A 117 -0.01 -16.94 -8.70
C GLY A 117 0.35 -15.47 -8.87
N LEU A 118 0.06 -14.95 -10.04
CA LEU A 118 0.16 -13.54 -10.38
C LEU A 118 -1.17 -13.07 -10.95
N LEU A 119 -1.67 -11.96 -10.46
CA LEU A 119 -2.77 -11.21 -11.04
C LEU A 119 -2.32 -9.78 -11.31
N ALA A 120 -2.48 -9.31 -12.53
CA ALA A 120 -2.12 -7.96 -12.92
C ALA A 120 -3.21 -7.30 -13.77
N GLY A 121 -3.36 -5.99 -13.69
CA GLY A 121 -4.35 -5.19 -14.41
C GLY A 121 -4.52 -3.79 -13.81
N PRO A 122 -5.53 -3.01 -14.22
CA PRO A 122 -6.44 -3.17 -15.36
C PRO A 122 -5.78 -2.78 -16.70
N GLY A 123 -6.54 -2.93 -17.74
CA GLY A 123 -6.10 -2.74 -19.13
C GLY A 123 -5.91 -4.11 -19.76
N ARG A 124 -4.69 -4.53 -19.94
CA ARG A 124 -4.38 -5.92 -20.22
C ARG A 124 -4.33 -6.69 -18.89
N TRP A 125 -5.34 -7.49 -18.64
CA TRP A 125 -5.33 -8.41 -17.51
C TRP A 125 -4.36 -9.56 -17.78
N HIS A 126 -3.63 -9.94 -16.76
CA HIS A 126 -2.73 -11.07 -16.80
C HIS A 126 -2.92 -11.91 -15.54
N VAL A 127 -3.19 -13.19 -15.73
CA VAL A 127 -3.24 -14.20 -14.68
C VAL A 127 -2.25 -15.29 -15.05
N ALA A 128 -1.25 -15.47 -14.22
CA ALA A 128 -0.30 -16.56 -14.33
C ALA A 128 -0.27 -17.32 -13.00
N GLY A 129 -0.06 -18.62 -13.07
CA GLY A 129 0.05 -19.41 -11.85
C GLY A 129 0.62 -20.79 -12.11
N ARG A 130 1.17 -21.36 -11.07
CA ARG A 130 1.67 -22.72 -11.03
C ARG A 130 1.25 -23.41 -9.75
N ALA A 131 0.73 -24.62 -9.89
CA ALA A 131 0.50 -25.53 -8.78
C ALA A 131 1.39 -26.76 -8.96
N SER A 132 2.23 -27.06 -8.00
CA SER A 132 3.04 -28.28 -7.99
C SER A 132 2.70 -29.12 -6.78
N VAL A 133 2.55 -30.41 -7.01
CA VAL A 133 2.21 -31.39 -5.99
C VAL A 133 3.27 -32.47 -5.98
N HIS A 134 3.92 -32.61 -4.84
CA HIS A 134 4.79 -33.75 -4.56
C HIS A 134 3.99 -34.80 -3.82
N THR A 135 4.00 -36.01 -4.34
CA THR A 135 3.23 -37.14 -3.82
C THR A 135 4.15 -38.24 -3.29
N PRO A 136 3.72 -38.98 -2.25
CA PRO A 136 4.51 -40.08 -1.75
C PRO A 136 4.60 -41.20 -2.79
N TRP A 137 5.81 -41.81 -2.89
CA TRP A 137 5.99 -43.00 -3.70
C TRP A 137 4.93 -44.08 -3.39
N PRO A 138 4.32 -44.75 -4.40
CA PRO A 138 4.72 -44.81 -5.83
C PRO A 138 3.94 -43.81 -6.74
N LEU A 139 3.29 -42.83 -6.23
CA LEU A 139 2.53 -41.88 -7.04
C LEU A 139 3.45 -40.85 -7.71
N PRO A 140 3.18 -40.45 -8.95
CA PRO A 140 3.98 -39.47 -9.64
C PRO A 140 3.66 -38.06 -9.15
N ASP A 141 4.66 -37.20 -9.11
CA ASP A 141 4.47 -35.75 -8.94
C ASP A 141 3.77 -35.18 -10.16
N PHE A 142 3.03 -34.11 -9.96
CA PHE A 142 2.40 -33.38 -11.07
C PHE A 142 2.45 -31.87 -10.89
N THR A 143 2.42 -31.16 -11.99
CA THR A 143 2.41 -29.70 -12.03
C THR A 143 1.34 -29.24 -13.00
N LEU A 144 0.56 -28.26 -12.56
CA LEU A 144 -0.38 -27.52 -13.39
C LEU A 144 0.10 -26.08 -13.51
N SER A 145 -0.06 -25.49 -14.68
CA SER A 145 0.24 -24.07 -14.90
C SER A 145 -0.84 -23.41 -15.73
N ILE A 146 -1.09 -22.16 -15.45
CA ILE A 146 -1.94 -21.26 -16.22
C ILE A 146 -1.14 -20.01 -16.53
N ASP A 147 -1.30 -19.48 -17.74
CA ASP A 147 -0.72 -18.20 -18.15
C ASP A 147 -1.66 -17.62 -19.23
N GLU A 148 -2.55 -16.75 -18.80
CA GLU A 148 -3.59 -16.19 -19.62
C GLU A 148 -3.59 -14.67 -19.53
N ALA A 149 -3.71 -14.03 -20.68
CA ALA A 149 -3.81 -12.57 -20.75
C ALA A 149 -4.96 -12.19 -21.67
N TRP A 150 -5.79 -11.23 -21.23
CA TRP A 150 -6.92 -10.73 -21.98
C TRP A 150 -7.12 -9.24 -21.76
N GLY A 151 -7.98 -8.65 -22.57
CA GLY A 151 -8.18 -7.21 -22.58
C GLY A 151 -7.25 -6.52 -23.55
N THR A 152 -7.45 -5.25 -23.73
CA THR A 152 -6.59 -4.38 -24.54
C THR A 152 -5.97 -3.34 -23.64
N ASP A 153 -4.77 -2.90 -23.97
CA ASP A 153 -4.19 -1.70 -23.39
C ASP A 153 -5.09 -0.52 -23.80
N ARG A 154 -6.22 -0.38 -23.12
CA ARG A 154 -7.00 0.85 -23.25
C ARG A 154 -6.13 1.94 -22.68
N ASP A 155 -5.89 2.95 -23.49
CA ASP A 155 -5.40 4.22 -22.98
C ASP A 155 -6.43 4.69 -21.95
N THR A 156 -6.18 4.35 -20.70
CA THR A 156 -6.93 4.95 -19.60
C THR A 156 -6.64 6.44 -19.72
N PRO A 157 -7.65 7.30 -19.96
CA PRO A 157 -7.39 8.71 -20.09
C PRO A 157 -6.62 9.15 -18.86
N GLN A 158 -5.43 9.66 -19.05
CA GLN A 158 -4.70 10.30 -17.97
C GLN A 158 -5.58 11.46 -17.52
N ILE A 159 -6.14 11.35 -16.34
CA ILE A 159 -6.74 12.51 -15.70
C ILE A 159 -5.56 13.35 -15.25
N THR A 160 -5.09 14.20 -16.15
CA THR A 160 -4.09 15.20 -15.82
C THR A 160 -4.82 16.28 -15.04
N VAL A 161 -4.81 16.16 -13.72
CA VAL A 161 -5.30 17.24 -12.86
C VAL A 161 -4.18 18.27 -12.82
N ASP A 162 -4.41 19.42 -13.41
CA ASP A 162 -3.54 20.59 -13.19
C ASP A 162 -3.78 21.07 -11.75
N ILE A 163 -2.96 20.56 -10.84
CA ILE A 163 -3.03 20.90 -9.41
C ILE A 163 -2.88 22.40 -9.20
N ALA A 164 -2.06 23.07 -10.01
CA ALA A 164 -1.86 24.52 -9.88
C ALA A 164 -3.13 25.29 -10.26
N ALA A 165 -3.79 24.90 -11.35
CA ALA A 165 -5.05 25.50 -11.77
C ALA A 165 -6.18 25.24 -10.76
N GLU A 166 -6.31 24.02 -10.23
CA GLU A 166 -7.30 23.72 -9.19
C GLU A 166 -6.99 24.44 -7.88
N LEU A 167 -5.74 24.52 -7.46
CA LEU A 167 -5.35 25.26 -6.28
C LEU A 167 -5.65 26.77 -6.44
N GLN A 168 -5.37 27.35 -7.59
CA GLN A 168 -5.66 28.75 -7.88
C GLN A 168 -7.17 29.02 -7.83
N LYS A 169 -7.98 28.10 -8.36
CA LYS A 169 -9.44 28.15 -8.30
C LYS A 169 -9.95 28.09 -6.84
N GLU A 170 -9.39 27.21 -6.02
CA GLU A 170 -9.76 27.09 -4.62
C GLU A 170 -9.31 28.29 -3.78
N ILE A 171 -8.13 28.85 -4.04
CA ILE A 171 -7.64 30.09 -3.41
C ILE A 171 -8.56 31.28 -3.74
N GLY A 172 -9.12 31.32 -4.94
CA GLY A 172 -10.06 32.36 -5.37
C GLY A 172 -11.43 32.30 -4.66
N LYS A 173 -11.77 31.21 -4.00
CA LYS A 173 -13.04 31.06 -3.27
C LYS A 173 -12.94 31.70 -1.89
N THR A 174 -13.65 32.79 -1.67
CA THR A 174 -13.72 33.47 -0.35
C THR A 174 -14.22 32.56 0.78
N ALA A 175 -15.04 31.57 0.46
CA ALA A 175 -15.55 30.58 1.42
C ALA A 175 -14.45 29.70 2.05
N ASN A 176 -13.29 29.58 1.38
CA ASN A 176 -12.14 28.80 1.87
C ASN A 176 -11.22 29.64 2.79
N TRP A 177 -11.52 30.91 2.97
CA TRP A 177 -10.72 31.79 3.80
C TRP A 177 -11.44 32.15 5.08
N SER A 178 -10.72 32.21 6.18
CA SER A 178 -11.18 32.76 7.44
C SER A 178 -10.12 33.69 8.03
N ALA A 179 -10.55 34.76 8.63
CA ALA A 179 -9.69 35.71 9.30
C ALA A 179 -9.82 35.58 10.81
N GLN A 180 -8.70 35.61 11.51
CA GLN A 180 -8.68 35.62 12.98
C GLN A 180 -8.00 36.88 13.49
N LEU A 181 -8.57 37.46 14.54
CA LEU A 181 -7.98 38.59 15.22
C LEU A 181 -6.68 38.17 15.95
N PRO A 182 -5.74 39.10 16.11
CA PRO A 182 -4.52 38.82 16.87
C PRO A 182 -4.86 38.49 18.33
N LYS A 183 -4.12 37.57 18.93
CA LYS A 183 -4.30 37.22 20.35
C LYS A 183 -4.05 38.45 21.22
N GLY A 184 -5.03 38.81 22.04
CA GLY A 184 -4.95 39.96 22.95
C GLY A 184 -5.52 41.27 22.39
N GLY A 185 -6.01 41.29 21.12
CA GLY A 185 -6.58 42.50 20.49
C GLY A 185 -8.02 42.86 20.91
N ASN A 186 -8.68 42.02 21.71
CA ASN A 186 -10.12 42.15 22.01
C ASN A 186 -10.46 43.27 22.99
N GLY A 187 -9.49 44.00 23.50
CA GLY A 187 -9.75 45.02 24.57
C GLY A 187 -9.90 46.46 24.11
N TYR A 188 -9.51 46.81 22.88
CA TYR A 188 -9.35 48.21 22.50
C TYR A 188 -9.94 48.61 21.13
N LEU A 189 -10.56 47.71 20.39
CA LEU A 189 -11.13 48.02 19.08
C LEU A 189 -12.54 47.48 18.96
N THR A 190 -13.51 48.40 18.89
CA THR A 190 -14.84 48.08 18.42
C THR A 190 -14.82 48.10 16.89
N LEU A 191 -14.96 46.90 16.27
CA LEU A 191 -15.10 46.83 14.82
C LEU A 191 -16.49 47.36 14.45
N ALA A 192 -16.57 48.36 13.60
CA ALA A 192 -17.82 48.76 12.95
C ALA A 192 -18.32 47.59 12.09
N ASP A 193 -19.65 47.41 12.02
CA ASP A 193 -20.28 46.41 11.13
C ASP A 193 -20.03 46.80 9.66
N ILE A 194 -18.94 46.34 9.12
CA ILE A 194 -18.60 46.54 7.70
C ILE A 194 -19.23 45.39 6.93
N LYS A 195 -20.21 45.69 6.08
CA LYS A 195 -20.76 44.71 5.14
C LYS A 195 -19.72 44.43 4.07
N ALA A 196 -19.04 43.31 4.19
CA ALA A 196 -17.89 42.95 3.38
C ALA A 196 -18.22 42.61 1.91
N GLY A 197 -19.48 42.60 1.47
CA GLY A 197 -19.86 42.40 0.07
C GLY A 197 -19.27 41.14 -0.58
N GLY A 198 -19.03 40.07 0.17
CA GLY A 198 -18.36 38.86 -0.31
C GLY A 198 -16.83 38.84 -0.21
N ALA A 199 -16.21 39.90 0.31
CA ALA A 199 -14.79 39.95 0.60
C ALA A 199 -14.45 39.45 2.01
N VAL A 200 -13.28 38.89 2.22
CA VAL A 200 -12.75 38.54 3.55
C VAL A 200 -12.01 39.75 4.09
N LEU A 201 -12.50 40.30 5.21
CA LEU A 201 -11.82 41.37 5.90
C LEU A 201 -10.85 40.80 6.94
N ALA A 202 -9.59 41.20 6.86
CA ALA A 202 -8.57 40.75 7.78
C ALA A 202 -7.90 41.93 8.49
N HIS A 203 -7.65 41.78 9.79
CA HIS A 203 -6.86 42.75 10.55
C HIS A 203 -5.38 42.67 10.09
N PRO A 204 -4.66 43.81 9.92
CA PRO A 204 -3.26 43.79 9.46
C PRO A 204 -2.31 42.94 10.30
N LEU A 205 -2.60 42.79 11.61
CA LEU A 205 -1.83 41.93 12.51
C LEU A 205 -2.55 40.62 12.84
N GLY A 206 -3.62 40.31 12.14
CA GLY A 206 -4.38 39.08 12.28
C GLY A 206 -3.79 37.94 11.44
N SER A 207 -4.40 36.78 11.57
CA SER A 207 -4.05 35.59 10.76
C SER A 207 -5.12 35.32 9.72
N LEU A 208 -4.70 35.01 8.51
CA LEU A 208 -5.54 34.46 7.45
C LEU A 208 -5.33 32.95 7.43
N LEU A 209 -6.42 32.21 7.53
CA LEU A 209 -6.42 30.76 7.43
C LEU A 209 -7.12 30.35 6.13
N PHE A 210 -6.43 29.57 5.34
CA PHE A 210 -6.98 28.91 4.16
C PHE A 210 -7.29 27.45 4.51
N GLN A 211 -8.50 27.02 4.28
CA GLN A 211 -8.93 25.63 4.48
C GLN A 211 -9.81 25.20 3.31
N GLN A 212 -9.38 24.17 2.61
CA GLN A 212 -10.24 23.51 1.64
C GLN A 212 -11.25 22.63 2.40
N LYS A 213 -12.55 22.90 2.21
CA LYS A 213 -13.61 22.02 2.70
C LYS A 213 -13.90 21.01 1.59
N LEU A 214 -13.56 19.75 1.83
CA LEU A 214 -14.07 18.65 1.04
C LEU A 214 -15.59 18.55 1.30
N VAL A 215 -16.38 18.67 0.26
CA VAL A 215 -17.82 18.44 0.28
C VAL A 215 -18.08 17.02 -0.19
#